data_b1f11e54d8d30e3e502f9bb6fb447c98
#
_entry.id   b1f11e54d8d30e3e502f9bb6fb447c98
#
_cell.length_a   1.000
_cell.length_b   1.000
_cell.length_c   1.000
_cell.angle_alpha   90.00
_cell.angle_beta   90.00
_cell.angle_gamma   90.00
#
_symmetry.space_group_name_H-M   'P 1'
#
loop_
_entity.id
_entity.type
_entity.pdbx_description
1 polymer ?
#
loop_
_entity_poly.entity_id
_entity_poly.type
_entity_poly.pdbx_seq_one_letter_code
_entity_poly.pdbx_strand_id
1 'polypeptide(L)'
;MASDELVTLLDETEVVAIVTRKQNGDSLATPIWSMVVNGVPYIRSAYGETGWWCRHVRAGRPVAFALGDGAIAEVDRAAALELPREDITLTPIAADDEVQQAISAEMERKYAGAPRSSIDVMLTDGALDATFRVS
;
A
#
# COMPACT_ATOMS: atom_id res chain seq x y z
N MET A 1 -6.99 12.23 7.64
CA MET A 1 -6.36 11.30 8.61
C MET A 1 -7.05 9.95 8.49
N ALA A 2 -6.28 8.87 8.42
CA ALA A 2 -6.85 7.52 8.32
C ALA A 2 -7.65 7.19 9.59
N SER A 3 -8.82 6.56 9.42
CA SER A 3 -9.66 6.15 10.55
C SER A 3 -9.00 5.02 11.34
N ASP A 4 -9.39 4.83 12.59
CA ASP A 4 -8.92 3.71 13.41
C ASP A 4 -9.27 2.36 12.77
N GLU A 5 -10.44 2.26 12.14
CA GLU A 5 -10.86 1.06 11.39
C GLU A 5 -9.86 0.75 10.27
N LEU A 6 -9.47 1.76 9.49
CA LEU A 6 -8.52 1.57 8.40
C LEU A 6 -7.13 1.20 8.92
N VAL A 7 -6.66 1.86 9.98
CA VAL A 7 -5.35 1.54 10.58
C VAL A 7 -5.33 0.09 11.05
N THR A 8 -6.40 -0.37 11.73
CA THR A 8 -6.53 -1.75 12.17
C THR A 8 -6.52 -2.73 11.00
N LEU A 9 -7.25 -2.40 9.93
CA LEU A 9 -7.27 -3.21 8.70
C LEU A 9 -5.87 -3.34 8.09
N LEU A 10 -5.16 -2.21 7.97
CA LEU A 10 -3.81 -2.19 7.39
C LEU A 10 -2.79 -2.93 8.27
N ASP A 11 -3.02 -3.00 9.57
CA ASP A 11 -2.14 -3.70 10.51
C ASP A 11 -2.38 -5.22 10.50
N GLU A 12 -3.65 -5.63 10.52
CA GLU A 12 -4.02 -7.03 10.74
C GLU A 12 -4.22 -7.84 9.46
N THR A 13 -4.36 -7.20 8.31
CA THR A 13 -4.64 -7.86 7.05
C THR A 13 -3.38 -7.96 6.21
N GLU A 14 -3.07 -9.17 5.70
CA GLU A 14 -1.86 -9.38 4.88
C GLU A 14 -1.92 -8.62 3.56
N VAL A 15 -3.05 -8.69 2.85
CA VAL A 15 -3.23 -8.05 1.55
C VAL A 15 -4.40 -7.08 1.64
N VAL A 16 -4.13 -5.85 1.26
CA VAL A 16 -5.14 -4.78 1.19
C VAL A 16 -5.26 -4.31 -0.25
N ALA A 17 -6.40 -3.71 -0.61
CA ALA A 17 -6.60 -3.19 -1.96
C ALA A 17 -6.55 -1.67 -1.95
N ILE A 18 -5.53 -1.12 -2.60
CA ILE A 18 -5.46 0.31 -2.87
C ILE A 18 -6.29 0.61 -4.12
N VAL A 19 -7.15 1.61 -4.02
CA VAL A 19 -8.02 2.03 -5.14
C VAL A 19 -7.49 3.35 -5.67
N THR A 20 -7.07 3.35 -6.92
CA THR A 20 -6.53 4.53 -7.60
C THR A 20 -7.32 4.81 -8.87
N ARG A 21 -7.04 5.93 -9.51
CA ARG A 21 -7.70 6.30 -10.76
C ARG A 21 -6.72 6.27 -11.92
N LYS A 22 -7.16 5.64 -13.01
CA LYS A 22 -6.44 5.66 -14.28
C LYS A 22 -6.59 7.03 -14.94
N GLN A 23 -5.79 7.29 -15.96
CA GLN A 23 -5.85 8.53 -16.73
C GLN A 23 -7.23 8.78 -17.33
N ASN A 24 -7.97 7.74 -17.73
CA ASN A 24 -9.32 7.85 -18.27
C ASN A 24 -10.42 8.05 -17.21
N GLY A 25 -10.06 8.09 -15.92
CA GLY A 25 -11.00 8.27 -14.81
C GLY A 25 -11.54 6.99 -14.20
N ASP A 26 -11.27 5.83 -14.79
CA ASP A 26 -11.70 4.54 -14.24
C ASP A 26 -10.94 4.22 -12.94
N SER A 27 -11.64 3.59 -11.99
CA SER A 27 -11.03 3.09 -10.76
C SER A 27 -10.29 1.78 -11.01
N LEU A 28 -9.16 1.60 -10.31
CA LEU A 28 -8.37 0.38 -10.34
C LEU A 28 -8.06 -0.04 -8.91
N ALA A 29 -8.42 -1.27 -8.55
CA ALA A 29 -8.05 -1.87 -7.27
C ALA A 29 -6.79 -2.71 -7.46
N THR A 30 -5.77 -2.47 -6.63
CA THR A 30 -4.50 -3.20 -6.71
C THR A 30 -4.22 -3.85 -5.35
N PRO A 31 -3.97 -5.18 -5.30
CA PRO A 31 -3.59 -5.83 -4.05
C PRO A 31 -2.15 -5.45 -3.68
N ILE A 32 -1.96 -4.99 -2.45
CA ILE A 32 -0.64 -4.58 -1.95
C ILE A 32 -0.43 -5.01 -0.51
N TRP A 33 0.80 -4.93 -0.06
CA TRP A 33 1.19 -5.09 1.33
C TRP A 33 1.11 -3.76 2.07
N SER A 34 0.88 -3.84 3.38
CA SER A 34 0.85 -2.66 4.26
C SER A 34 1.59 -2.94 5.56
N MET A 35 2.18 -1.90 6.13
CA MET A 35 2.92 -1.98 7.38
C MET A 35 2.43 -0.87 8.32
N VAL A 36 2.26 -1.19 9.60
CA VAL A 36 1.90 -0.19 10.61
C VAL A 36 3.02 -0.14 11.65
N VAL A 37 3.60 1.04 11.83
CA VAL A 37 4.70 1.28 12.78
C VAL A 37 4.24 2.35 13.77
N ASN A 38 4.18 2.00 15.06
CA ASN A 38 3.74 2.92 16.12
C ASN A 38 2.38 3.58 15.81
N GLY A 39 1.45 2.80 15.27
CA GLY A 39 0.11 3.28 14.94
C GLY A 39 0.01 4.09 13.65
N VAL A 40 1.10 4.25 12.91
CA VAL A 40 1.13 4.99 11.65
C VAL A 40 1.24 4.00 10.49
N PRO A 41 0.29 4.01 9.52
CA PRO A 41 0.35 3.09 8.40
C PRO A 41 1.24 3.61 7.27
N TYR A 42 1.93 2.65 6.63
CA TYR A 42 2.80 2.90 5.49
C TYR A 42 2.55 1.86 4.41
N ILE A 43 2.79 2.26 3.16
CA ILE A 43 2.79 1.35 2.01
C ILE A 43 4.03 1.61 1.17
N ARG A 44 4.41 0.62 0.37
CA ARG A 44 5.62 0.67 -0.44
C ARG A 44 5.36 -0.07 -1.75
N SER A 45 5.78 0.52 -2.89
CA SER A 45 5.63 -0.11 -4.19
C SER A 45 6.80 -1.07 -4.45
N ALA A 46 6.50 -2.35 -4.67
CA ALA A 46 7.51 -3.35 -5.01
C ALA A 46 8.20 -3.05 -6.37
N TYR A 47 7.50 -2.38 -7.25
CA TYR A 47 8.02 -2.00 -8.58
C TYR A 47 8.55 -0.56 -8.62
N GLY A 48 8.74 0.05 -7.44
CA GLY A 48 9.19 1.42 -7.34
C GLY A 48 8.18 2.37 -7.99
N GLU A 49 8.69 3.45 -8.58
CA GLU A 49 7.85 4.47 -9.21
C GLU A 49 7.18 4.00 -10.50
N THR A 50 7.59 2.87 -11.07
CA THR A 50 6.99 2.31 -12.28
C THR A 50 5.73 1.49 -12.00
N GLY A 51 5.43 1.16 -10.73
CA GLY A 51 4.20 0.46 -10.34
C GLY A 51 2.97 1.28 -10.68
N TRP A 52 1.88 0.61 -11.13
CA TRP A 52 0.68 1.31 -11.59
C TRP A 52 0.06 2.22 -10.54
N TRP A 53 -0.13 1.71 -9.32
CA TRP A 53 -0.77 2.53 -8.29
C TRP A 53 0.12 3.73 -7.90
N CYS A 54 1.44 3.52 -7.85
CA CYS A 54 2.37 4.59 -7.52
C CYS A 54 2.34 5.70 -8.59
N ARG A 55 2.29 5.33 -9.87
CA ARG A 55 2.17 6.28 -10.98
C ARG A 55 0.89 7.10 -10.87
N HIS A 56 -0.24 6.45 -10.54
CA HIS A 56 -1.52 7.15 -10.36
C HIS A 56 -1.45 8.15 -9.20
N VAL A 57 -0.85 7.75 -8.09
CA VAL A 57 -0.66 8.62 -6.92
C VAL A 57 0.26 9.80 -7.26
N ARG A 58 1.38 9.55 -7.92
CA ARG A 58 2.33 10.60 -8.33
C ARG A 58 1.71 11.60 -9.31
N ALA A 59 0.70 11.18 -10.08
CA ALA A 59 -0.05 12.06 -10.96
C ALA A 59 -1.05 12.95 -10.20
N GLY A 60 -1.14 12.82 -8.88
CA GLY A 60 -2.05 13.64 -8.06
C GLY A 60 -3.50 13.21 -8.10
N ARG A 61 -3.78 11.99 -8.54
CA ARG A 61 -5.16 11.48 -8.63
C ARG A 61 -5.66 10.99 -7.28
N PRO A 62 -7.01 10.98 -7.07
CA PRO A 62 -7.60 10.48 -5.83
C PRO A 62 -7.17 9.05 -5.50
N VAL A 63 -7.01 8.76 -4.22
CA VAL A 63 -6.61 7.45 -3.73
C VAL A 63 -7.44 7.08 -2.51
N ALA A 64 -7.79 5.79 -2.40
CA ALA A 64 -8.58 5.24 -1.31
C ALA A 64 -8.11 3.82 -1.00
N PHE A 65 -8.53 3.28 0.15
CA PHE A 65 -8.39 1.86 0.46
C PHE A 65 -9.77 1.21 0.53
N ALA A 66 -9.89 0.01 -0.03
CA ALA A 66 -11.07 -0.82 0.19
C ALA A 66 -11.08 -1.28 1.66
N LEU A 67 -12.25 -1.21 2.30
CA LEU A 67 -12.45 -1.60 3.70
C LEU A 67 -12.81 -3.09 3.76
N GLY A 68 -11.87 -3.95 3.43
CA GLY A 68 -12.03 -5.40 3.44
C GLY A 68 -10.75 -6.09 3.02
N ASP A 69 -10.78 -7.43 2.98
CA ASP A 69 -9.62 -8.21 2.58
C ASP A 69 -9.31 -7.96 1.11
N GLY A 70 -8.13 -7.39 0.85
CA GLY A 70 -7.67 -7.05 -0.50
C GLY A 70 -7.28 -8.25 -1.35
N ALA A 71 -7.18 -9.44 -0.79
CA ALA A 71 -6.87 -10.65 -1.55
C ALA A 71 -7.91 -10.91 -2.65
N ILE A 72 -9.13 -10.43 -2.50
CA ILE A 72 -10.15 -10.51 -3.56
C ILE A 72 -9.67 -9.85 -4.86
N ALA A 73 -8.87 -8.78 -4.77
CA ALA A 73 -8.35 -8.09 -5.94
C ALA A 73 -7.35 -8.93 -6.74
N GLU A 74 -6.78 -9.97 -6.14
CA GLU A 74 -5.86 -10.88 -6.82
C GLU A 74 -6.59 -11.79 -7.83
N VAL A 75 -7.87 -12.06 -7.58
CA VAL A 75 -8.68 -12.95 -8.41
C VAL A 75 -9.78 -12.20 -9.16
N ASP A 76 -10.30 -11.10 -8.61
CA ASP A 76 -11.38 -10.30 -9.20
C ASP A 76 -11.30 -8.84 -8.75
N ARG A 77 -10.65 -8.01 -9.56
CA ARG A 77 -10.47 -6.59 -9.24
C ARG A 77 -11.80 -5.83 -9.23
N ALA A 78 -12.74 -6.24 -10.06
CA ALA A 78 -14.06 -5.60 -10.10
C ALA A 78 -14.82 -5.82 -8.78
N ALA A 79 -14.72 -7.01 -8.19
CA ALA A 79 -15.34 -7.30 -6.90
C ALA A 79 -14.72 -6.43 -5.78
N ALA A 80 -13.41 -6.19 -5.84
CA ALA A 80 -12.75 -5.32 -4.87
C ALA A 80 -13.26 -3.88 -4.94
N LEU A 81 -13.63 -3.40 -6.13
CA LEU A 81 -14.20 -2.07 -6.31
C LEU A 81 -15.62 -1.92 -5.74
N GLU A 82 -16.31 -3.02 -5.46
CA GLU A 82 -17.64 -3.02 -4.84
C GLU A 82 -17.56 -2.91 -3.32
N LEU A 83 -16.40 -3.14 -2.71
CA LEU A 83 -16.23 -2.98 -1.28
C LEU A 83 -16.35 -1.52 -0.87
N PRO A 84 -16.86 -1.23 0.34
CA PRO A 84 -16.76 0.14 0.88
C PRO A 84 -15.30 0.59 0.86
N ARG A 85 -15.07 1.88 0.72
CA ARG A 85 -13.71 2.42 0.69
C ARG A 85 -13.61 3.72 1.47
N GLU A 86 -12.40 4.00 1.91
CA GLU A 86 -12.08 5.23 2.63
C GLU A 86 -11.04 6.01 1.82
N ASP A 87 -11.36 7.28 1.52
CA ASP A 87 -10.41 8.19 0.86
C ASP A 87 -9.27 8.51 1.82
N ILE A 88 -8.05 8.54 1.28
CA ILE A 88 -6.84 8.78 2.08
C ILE A 88 -5.92 9.76 1.36
N THR A 89 -4.92 10.23 2.09
CA THR A 89 -3.81 11.00 1.55
C THR A 89 -2.52 10.20 1.69
N LEU A 90 -1.72 10.14 0.65
CA LEU A 90 -0.41 9.51 0.67
C LEU A 90 0.69 10.56 0.67
N THR A 91 1.55 10.51 1.68
CA THR A 91 2.69 11.42 1.81
C THR A 91 3.97 10.66 1.53
N PRO A 92 4.78 11.06 0.52
CA PRO A 92 6.04 10.39 0.24
C PRO A 92 6.99 10.43 1.43
N ILE A 93 7.72 9.33 1.64
CA ILE A 93 8.75 9.21 2.66
C ILE A 93 10.10 9.13 1.93
N ALA A 94 11.05 9.98 2.33
CA ALA A 94 12.39 9.97 1.74
C ALA A 94 13.07 8.60 1.95
N ALA A 95 13.83 8.16 0.96
CA ALA A 95 14.50 6.85 1.01
C ALA A 95 15.49 6.75 2.17
N ASP A 96 16.05 7.86 2.61
CA ASP A 96 17.00 7.93 3.72
C ASP A 96 16.36 8.31 5.07
N ASP A 97 15.02 8.39 5.13
CA ASP A 97 14.32 8.64 6.40
C ASP A 97 14.53 7.47 7.35
N GLU A 98 14.76 7.79 8.62
CA GLU A 98 14.98 6.77 9.68
C GLU A 98 13.83 5.77 9.80
N VAL A 99 12.60 6.19 9.51
CA VAL A 99 11.44 5.32 9.61
C VAL A 99 11.48 4.17 8.60
N GLN A 100 12.27 4.29 7.53
CA GLN A 100 12.41 3.23 6.53
C GLN A 100 12.92 1.93 7.15
N GLN A 101 13.83 2.00 8.12
CA GLN A 101 14.34 0.80 8.80
C GLN A 101 13.23 0.11 9.60
N ALA A 102 12.41 0.89 10.30
CA ALA A 102 11.30 0.35 11.07
C ALA A 102 10.22 -0.25 10.16
N ILE A 103 9.94 0.39 9.02
CA ILE A 103 9.00 -0.13 8.02
C ILE A 103 9.50 -1.47 7.47
N SER A 104 10.77 -1.55 7.10
CA SER A 104 11.37 -2.79 6.59
C SER A 104 11.36 -3.91 7.63
N ALA A 105 11.66 -3.60 8.89
CA ALA A 105 11.62 -4.57 9.98
C ALA A 105 10.20 -5.10 10.23
N GLU A 106 9.20 -4.22 10.22
CA GLU A 106 7.80 -4.60 10.38
C GLU A 106 7.31 -5.46 9.22
N MET A 107 7.72 -5.12 7.99
CA MET A 107 7.39 -5.92 6.82
C MET A 107 7.95 -7.35 6.94
N GLU A 108 9.21 -7.49 7.33
CA GLU A 108 9.83 -8.80 7.51
C GLU A 108 9.15 -9.61 8.61
N ARG A 109 8.69 -8.97 9.68
CA ARG A 109 7.94 -9.61 10.75
C ARG A 109 6.57 -10.07 10.27
N LYS A 110 5.80 -9.17 9.67
CA LYS A 110 4.41 -9.42 9.25
C LYS A 110 4.34 -10.46 8.13
N TYR A 111 5.27 -10.39 7.19
CA TYR A 111 5.28 -11.22 5.99
C TYR A 111 6.34 -12.34 6.04
N ALA A 112 6.69 -12.79 7.24
CA ALA A 112 7.72 -13.81 7.43
C ALA A 112 7.42 -15.13 6.69
N GLY A 113 6.14 -15.43 6.44
CA GLY A 113 5.73 -16.61 5.67
C GLY A 113 5.76 -16.45 4.15
N ALA A 114 6.03 -15.25 3.65
CA ALA A 114 6.08 -14.99 2.20
C ALA A 114 7.41 -15.51 1.60
N PRO A 115 7.43 -15.80 0.28
CA PRO A 115 8.69 -16.12 -0.40
C PRO A 115 9.72 -15.01 -0.22
N ARG A 116 10.98 -15.38 0.04
CA ARG A 116 12.06 -14.41 0.25
C ARG A 116 12.22 -13.44 -0.92
N SER A 117 12.02 -13.93 -2.15
CA SER A 117 12.07 -13.07 -3.35
C SER A 117 11.05 -11.94 -3.30
N SER A 118 9.86 -12.19 -2.76
CA SER A 118 8.81 -11.17 -2.62
C SER A 118 9.20 -10.10 -1.58
N ILE A 119 9.86 -10.50 -0.51
CA ILE A 119 10.37 -9.57 0.51
C ILE A 119 11.54 -8.76 -0.05
N ASP A 120 12.46 -9.41 -0.76
CA ASP A 120 13.68 -8.75 -1.26
C ASP A 120 13.37 -7.62 -2.24
N VAL A 121 12.36 -7.76 -3.11
CA VAL A 121 11.97 -6.68 -4.03
C VAL A 121 11.47 -5.44 -3.29
N MET A 122 10.93 -5.62 -2.07
CA MET A 122 10.44 -4.52 -1.22
C MET A 122 11.57 -3.83 -0.46
N LEU A 123 12.78 -4.35 -0.49
CA LEU A 123 13.95 -3.79 0.19
C LEU A 123 14.91 -3.09 -0.77
N THR A 124 14.57 -3.02 -2.06
CA THR A 124 15.40 -2.34 -3.06
C THR A 124 15.36 -0.83 -2.88
N ASP A 125 16.37 -0.13 -3.40
CA ASP A 125 16.40 1.34 -3.37
C ASP A 125 15.16 1.93 -4.06
N GLY A 126 14.74 1.35 -5.19
CA GLY A 126 13.54 1.79 -5.90
C GLY A 126 12.27 1.65 -5.05
N ALA A 127 12.15 0.58 -4.27
CA ALA A 127 11.01 0.39 -3.39
C ALA A 127 11.03 1.41 -2.23
N LEU A 128 12.20 1.69 -1.65
CA LEU A 128 12.32 2.71 -0.61
C LEU A 128 11.94 4.10 -1.14
N ASP A 129 12.32 4.44 -2.37
CA ASP A 129 11.92 5.70 -3.02
C ASP A 129 10.41 5.79 -3.26
N ALA A 130 9.71 4.65 -3.27
CA ALA A 130 8.27 4.58 -3.49
C ALA A 130 7.53 4.15 -2.22
N THR A 131 7.90 4.74 -1.08
CA THR A 131 7.29 4.51 0.23
C THR A 131 6.45 5.73 0.61
N PHE A 132 5.26 5.49 1.16
CA PHE A 132 4.30 6.53 1.53
C PHE A 132 3.74 6.29 2.92
N ARG A 133 3.49 7.39 3.63
CA ARG A 133 2.67 7.38 4.85
C ARG A 133 1.20 7.56 4.45
N VAL A 134 0.33 6.76 5.07
CA VAL A 134 -1.12 6.83 4.87
C VAL A 134 -1.75 7.71 5.95
N SER A 135 -2.52 8.69 5.54
CA SER A 135 -3.25 9.56 6.48
C SER A 135 -4.66 9.94 6.00
#